data_7efe48766ecad3b2904ddad0dc4d66d8
#
_entry.id   7efe48766ecad3b2904ddad0dc4d66d8
#
_cell.length_a   1.000
_cell.length_b   1.000
_cell.length_c   1.000
_cell.angle_alpha   90.00
_cell.angle_beta   90.00
_cell.angle_gamma   90.00
#
_symmetry.space_group_name_H-M   'P 1'
#
loop_
_entity.id
_entity.type
_entity.pdbx_description
1 polymer ?
#
loop_
_entity_poly.entity_id
_entity_poly.type
_entity_poly.pdbx_seq_one_letter_code
_entity_poly.pdbx_strand_id
1 'polypeptide(L)'
;MPGCVGYRGWHGGDVNIEQAVFLVGGLGSRLHGLTSERAKPMLDVGGRPFLDYLLDEASRYGIKRALLLCGYRAGDLTPVYQGRAIRGMRIDTVVEASPAGTAGALALAADRLDDDFLLVNGDSLFDFNWLALCPAPGEASASLVRMALAAGVAGTRYGRVVVDGGKVRTFTASGPSDRPINAGVYLMRKAILSKIGTAPCSLERDVLPGLAIEGLIDGCIAEGPFIDIGVPEDFKRAQVLVPSLLRRPAAFLDRDGVLNEDTGYVHRSDQVRWVEGARETVRWLNDAGYFVFIVTNQAGVARGLYSEDHVSDLHDWMNLALRENGAHIDCVEYCPYHPEGTVERYRRVSDLRKPAPGMLKKLLAEWPVDASRSFLVGDRSTDLEAAAAAGIRGHLFPGGGNLFDFVTKLVPQPRRIADCD
;
A
#
# COMPACT_ATOMS: atom_id res chain seq x y z
N MET A 1 -42.98 -6.32 -6.03
CA MET A 1 -41.62 -6.22 -6.54
C MET A 1 -40.82 -5.41 -5.52
N PRO A 2 -39.81 -5.97 -4.81
CA PRO A 2 -38.96 -5.18 -3.97
C PRO A 2 -38.03 -4.39 -4.89
N GLY A 3 -37.96 -3.06 -4.68
CA GLY A 3 -37.19 -2.14 -5.49
C GLY A 3 -35.71 -2.52 -5.48
N CYS A 4 -35.09 -2.53 -6.65
CA CYS A 4 -33.65 -2.60 -6.83
C CYS A 4 -33.03 -1.40 -6.09
N VAL A 5 -32.39 -1.67 -4.96
CA VAL A 5 -31.50 -0.71 -4.35
C VAL A 5 -30.30 -0.60 -5.32
N GLY A 6 -30.30 0.46 -6.13
CA GLY A 6 -29.21 0.76 -7.04
C GLY A 6 -27.95 1.04 -6.20
N TYR A 7 -27.02 0.10 -6.16
CA TYR A 7 -25.70 0.34 -5.59
C TYR A 7 -25.02 1.43 -6.44
N ARG A 8 -24.52 2.50 -5.78
CA ARG A 8 -23.65 3.47 -6.46
C ARG A 8 -22.41 2.72 -6.92
N GLY A 9 -22.09 2.76 -8.22
CA GLY A 9 -20.86 2.20 -8.78
C GLY A 9 -19.63 2.92 -8.25
N TRP A 10 -18.45 2.27 -8.25
CA TRP A 10 -17.19 2.99 -8.09
C TRP A 10 -17.02 3.96 -9.26
N HIS A 11 -16.67 5.21 -8.94
CA HIS A 11 -16.24 6.19 -9.93
C HIS A 11 -14.79 6.53 -9.61
N GLY A 12 -13.92 6.37 -10.58
CA GLY A 12 -12.49 6.67 -10.42
C GLY A 12 -12.27 8.12 -10.00
N GLY A 13 -11.45 8.32 -8.98
CA GLY A 13 -11.21 9.60 -8.32
C GLY A 13 -11.96 9.80 -7.00
N ASP A 14 -13.08 9.05 -6.76
CA ASP A 14 -13.89 9.19 -5.53
C ASP A 14 -13.51 8.17 -4.43
N VAL A 15 -12.65 7.19 -4.72
CA VAL A 15 -12.33 6.12 -3.78
C VAL A 15 -11.17 6.51 -2.89
N ASN A 16 -11.48 6.97 -1.68
CA ASN A 16 -10.49 7.20 -0.63
C ASN A 16 -10.52 6.05 0.38
N ILE A 17 -9.51 5.16 0.31
CA ILE A 17 -9.41 4.01 1.20
C ILE A 17 -8.63 4.40 2.44
N GLU A 18 -9.29 4.44 3.60
CA GLU A 18 -8.67 4.73 4.88
C GLU A 18 -8.61 3.52 5.81
N GLN A 19 -9.30 2.43 5.45
CA GLN A 19 -9.38 1.23 6.28
C GLN A 19 -8.82 -0.01 5.56
N ALA A 20 -8.04 -0.82 6.29
CA ALA A 20 -7.69 -2.18 5.94
C ALA A 20 -8.22 -3.16 7.00
N VAL A 21 -8.87 -4.23 6.55
CA VAL A 21 -9.45 -5.28 7.38
C VAL A 21 -8.65 -6.56 7.18
N PHE A 22 -8.20 -7.19 8.26
CA PHE A 22 -7.35 -8.38 8.19
C PHE A 22 -8.06 -9.61 8.73
N LEU A 23 -8.13 -10.67 7.93
CA LEU A 23 -8.67 -11.96 8.33
C LEU A 23 -7.61 -12.76 9.09
N VAL A 24 -7.62 -12.70 10.42
CA VAL A 24 -6.60 -13.31 11.29
C VAL A 24 -7.14 -14.40 12.21
N GLY A 25 -8.39 -14.85 11.99
CA GLY A 25 -9.08 -15.82 12.83
C GLY A 25 -8.92 -17.30 12.43
N GLY A 26 -8.12 -17.62 11.40
CA GLY A 26 -8.00 -18.98 10.86
C GLY A 26 -7.31 -19.98 11.77
N LEU A 27 -7.79 -21.25 11.77
CA LEU A 27 -7.27 -22.36 12.60
C LEU A 27 -5.83 -22.79 12.24
N GLY A 28 -5.38 -22.59 11.01
CA GLY A 28 -4.04 -22.99 10.56
C GLY A 28 -3.78 -24.50 10.62
N SER A 29 -4.80 -25.35 10.51
CA SER A 29 -4.75 -26.80 10.73
C SER A 29 -3.67 -27.55 9.94
N ARG A 30 -3.27 -27.04 8.76
CA ARG A 30 -2.23 -27.63 7.90
C ARG A 30 -0.79 -27.43 8.38
N LEU A 31 -0.58 -26.51 9.34
CA LEU A 31 0.74 -26.25 9.95
C LEU A 31 1.06 -27.16 11.14
N HIS A 32 0.17 -28.10 11.44
CA HIS A 32 0.30 -29.06 12.54
C HIS A 32 0.68 -28.40 13.88
N GLY A 33 1.70 -28.89 14.59
CA GLY A 33 2.08 -28.40 15.92
C GLY A 33 2.47 -26.88 16.00
N LEU A 34 2.80 -26.21 14.91
CA LEU A 34 3.20 -24.81 14.93
C LEU A 34 2.06 -23.85 15.36
N THR A 35 0.81 -24.19 15.02
CA THR A 35 -0.36 -23.36 15.37
C THR A 35 -1.05 -23.80 16.66
N SER A 36 -0.57 -24.86 17.32
CA SER A 36 -1.07 -25.26 18.63
C SER A 36 -0.70 -24.26 19.74
N GLU A 37 0.45 -23.59 19.61
CA GLU A 37 0.97 -22.68 20.63
C GLU A 37 0.75 -21.19 20.29
N ARG A 38 0.61 -20.84 19.01
CA ARG A 38 0.43 -19.46 18.54
C ARG A 38 -0.58 -19.36 17.41
N ALA A 39 -1.31 -18.25 17.35
CA ALA A 39 -2.15 -17.93 16.20
C ALA A 39 -1.30 -17.86 14.92
N LYS A 40 -1.82 -18.36 13.78
CA LYS A 40 -1.08 -18.42 12.50
C LYS A 40 -0.44 -17.09 12.10
N PRO A 41 -1.13 -15.93 12.15
CA PRO A 41 -0.53 -14.64 11.83
C PRO A 41 0.58 -14.19 12.79
N MET A 42 0.64 -14.81 13.99
CA MET A 42 1.66 -14.54 15.01
C MET A 42 2.89 -15.44 14.90
N LEU A 43 2.93 -16.34 13.92
CA LEU A 43 4.12 -17.18 13.69
C LEU A 43 5.29 -16.27 13.31
N ASP A 44 6.44 -16.55 13.92
CA ASP A 44 7.68 -15.83 13.66
C ASP A 44 8.19 -16.10 12.25
N VAL A 45 8.41 -15.05 11.49
CA VAL A 45 9.03 -15.08 10.17
C VAL A 45 10.18 -14.08 10.16
N GLY A 46 11.41 -14.56 10.07
CA GLY A 46 12.60 -13.71 10.06
C GLY A 46 12.76 -12.83 11.31
N GLY A 47 12.33 -13.30 12.48
CA GLY A 47 12.51 -12.63 13.76
C GLY A 47 11.35 -11.75 14.21
N ARG A 48 10.19 -11.75 13.50
CA ARG A 48 9.01 -10.97 13.88
C ARG A 48 7.71 -11.67 13.42
N PRO A 49 6.54 -11.36 14.04
CA PRO A 49 5.26 -11.92 13.61
C PRO A 49 4.97 -11.64 12.13
N PHE A 50 4.43 -12.64 11.42
CA PHE A 50 4.05 -12.48 10.01
C PHE A 50 3.06 -11.32 9.80
N LEU A 51 2.12 -11.13 10.73
CA LEU A 51 1.14 -10.03 10.68
C LEU A 51 1.79 -8.65 10.67
N ASP A 52 2.93 -8.47 11.36
CA ASP A 52 3.64 -7.18 11.37
C ASP A 52 4.08 -6.75 9.96
N TYR A 53 4.44 -7.71 9.09
CA TYR A 53 4.78 -7.43 7.71
C TYR A 53 3.59 -6.92 6.90
N LEU A 54 2.42 -7.53 7.10
CA LEU A 54 1.18 -7.11 6.42
C LEU A 54 0.72 -5.72 6.91
N LEU A 55 0.84 -5.45 8.21
CA LEU A 55 0.50 -4.15 8.79
C LEU A 55 1.47 -3.05 8.34
N ASP A 56 2.77 -3.35 8.28
CA ASP A 56 3.76 -2.42 7.73
C ASP A 56 3.45 -2.09 6.27
N GLU A 57 3.12 -3.10 5.45
CA GLU A 57 2.76 -2.87 4.06
C GLU A 57 1.50 -2.00 3.94
N ALA A 58 0.43 -2.30 4.67
CA ALA A 58 -0.79 -1.49 4.68
C ALA A 58 -0.52 -0.03 5.07
N SER A 59 0.36 0.20 6.05
CA SER A 59 0.67 1.55 6.53
C SER A 59 1.31 2.46 5.47
N ARG A 60 1.95 1.89 4.44
CA ARG A 60 2.57 2.62 3.34
C ARG A 60 1.55 3.33 2.45
N TYR A 61 0.38 2.74 2.29
CA TYR A 61 -0.67 3.23 1.40
C TYR A 61 -1.55 4.32 2.05
N GLY A 62 -1.11 4.93 3.16
CA GLY A 62 -1.87 5.98 3.86
C GLY A 62 -3.15 5.49 4.52
N ILE A 63 -3.25 4.19 4.79
CA ILE A 63 -4.33 3.61 5.59
C ILE A 63 -4.28 4.20 7.01
N LYS A 64 -5.41 4.69 7.49
CA LYS A 64 -5.52 5.31 8.83
C LYS A 64 -5.90 4.29 9.90
N ARG A 65 -6.64 3.24 9.52
CA ARG A 65 -7.21 2.25 10.45
C ARG A 65 -7.01 0.83 9.93
N ALA A 66 -6.46 -0.03 10.78
CA ALA A 66 -6.42 -1.47 10.58
C ALA A 66 -7.42 -2.15 11.52
N LEU A 67 -8.29 -3.01 11.01
CA LEU A 67 -9.24 -3.79 11.79
C LEU A 67 -8.89 -5.28 11.68
N LEU A 68 -8.49 -5.90 12.80
CA LEU A 68 -8.16 -7.31 12.86
C LEU A 68 -9.39 -8.12 13.23
N LEU A 69 -9.86 -9.00 12.36
CA LEU A 69 -10.94 -9.94 12.64
C LEU A 69 -10.36 -11.22 13.24
N CYS A 70 -10.39 -11.28 14.57
CA CYS A 70 -9.74 -12.33 15.37
C CYS A 70 -10.73 -13.44 15.70
N GLY A 71 -10.31 -14.69 15.48
CA GLY A 71 -11.07 -15.88 15.84
C GLY A 71 -10.24 -16.81 16.72
N TYR A 72 -9.78 -17.92 16.15
CA TYR A 72 -8.97 -18.88 16.89
C TYR A 72 -7.73 -18.20 17.52
N ARG A 73 -7.55 -18.41 18.83
CA ARG A 73 -6.45 -17.80 19.63
C ARG A 73 -6.40 -16.26 19.56
N ALA A 74 -7.56 -15.61 19.55
CA ALA A 74 -7.64 -14.14 19.62
C ALA A 74 -6.85 -13.53 20.81
N GLY A 75 -6.69 -14.30 21.91
CA GLY A 75 -5.88 -13.93 23.06
C GLY A 75 -4.38 -13.72 22.76
N ASP A 76 -3.86 -14.26 21.66
CA ASP A 76 -2.48 -14.03 21.24
C ASP A 76 -2.33 -12.67 20.50
N LEU A 77 -3.39 -12.21 19.84
CA LEU A 77 -3.39 -11.00 18.99
C LEU A 77 -3.82 -9.75 19.74
N THR A 78 -4.96 -9.83 20.44
CA THR A 78 -5.60 -8.65 21.05
C THR A 78 -4.66 -7.88 22.00
N PRO A 79 -3.92 -8.53 22.93
CA PRO A 79 -3.01 -7.81 23.84
C PRO A 79 -1.85 -7.11 23.13
N VAL A 80 -1.46 -7.60 21.94
CA VAL A 80 -0.32 -7.08 21.19
C VAL A 80 -0.73 -5.92 20.28
N TYR A 81 -1.91 -5.99 19.67
CA TYR A 81 -2.29 -5.08 18.59
C TYR A 81 -3.38 -4.07 18.95
N GLN A 82 -4.29 -4.38 19.88
CA GLN A 82 -5.39 -3.46 20.22
C GLN A 82 -4.86 -2.11 20.68
N GLY A 83 -5.23 -1.05 19.96
CA GLY A 83 -4.84 0.34 20.27
C GLY A 83 -3.41 0.70 19.87
N ARG A 84 -2.62 -0.23 19.32
CA ARG A 84 -1.28 0.06 18.79
C ARG A 84 -1.40 0.94 17.52
N ALA A 85 -0.38 1.75 17.27
CA ALA A 85 -0.25 2.50 16.01
C ALA A 85 1.05 2.13 15.28
N ILE A 86 0.98 2.03 13.95
CA ILE A 86 2.13 1.81 13.05
C ILE A 86 2.12 2.92 12.00
N ARG A 87 3.13 3.77 11.96
CA ARG A 87 3.23 4.93 11.05
C ARG A 87 1.92 5.74 10.97
N GLY A 88 1.28 5.98 12.12
CA GLY A 88 0.01 6.70 12.21
C GLY A 88 -1.25 5.87 11.94
N MET A 89 -1.14 4.65 11.41
CA MET A 89 -2.26 3.72 11.25
C MET A 89 -2.63 3.10 12.60
N ARG A 90 -3.84 3.37 13.10
CA ARG A 90 -4.36 2.78 14.34
C ARG A 90 -4.88 1.37 14.09
N ILE A 91 -4.59 0.47 15.02
CA ILE A 91 -5.01 -0.94 14.97
C ILE A 91 -6.10 -1.20 16.02
N ASP A 92 -7.22 -1.73 15.59
CA ASP A 92 -8.32 -2.20 16.42
C ASP A 92 -8.60 -3.68 16.16
N THR A 93 -9.22 -4.38 17.13
CA THR A 93 -9.58 -5.79 17.02
C THR A 93 -11.08 -6.02 17.18
N VAL A 94 -11.62 -7.02 16.48
CA VAL A 94 -12.94 -7.61 16.70
C VAL A 94 -12.75 -9.10 16.93
N VAL A 95 -13.29 -9.61 18.03
CA VAL A 95 -13.17 -11.04 18.40
C VAL A 95 -14.50 -11.71 18.18
N GLU A 96 -14.52 -12.80 17.36
CA GLU A 96 -15.69 -13.64 17.19
C GLU A 96 -15.89 -14.55 18.41
N ALA A 97 -17.13 -14.65 18.89
CA ALA A 97 -17.48 -15.51 20.04
C ALA A 97 -17.51 -17.01 19.67
N SER A 98 -17.73 -17.32 18.42
CA SER A 98 -17.72 -18.66 17.84
C SER A 98 -17.25 -18.58 16.38
N PRO A 99 -16.68 -19.67 15.81
CA PRO A 99 -16.20 -19.67 14.43
C PRO A 99 -17.29 -19.23 13.43
N ALA A 100 -17.15 -18.02 12.88
CA ALA A 100 -18.13 -17.42 11.97
C ALA A 100 -17.80 -17.67 10.49
N GLY A 101 -16.58 -18.11 10.17
CA GLY A 101 -16.05 -18.16 8.82
C GLY A 101 -15.64 -16.76 8.30
N THR A 102 -14.88 -16.72 7.19
CA THR A 102 -14.27 -15.46 6.69
C THR A 102 -15.29 -14.38 6.33
N ALA A 103 -16.42 -14.73 5.72
CA ALA A 103 -17.51 -13.80 5.45
C ALA A 103 -18.34 -13.50 6.72
N GLY A 104 -18.57 -14.49 7.58
CA GLY A 104 -19.26 -14.28 8.83
C GLY A 104 -18.53 -13.31 9.77
N ALA A 105 -17.19 -13.36 9.80
CA ALA A 105 -16.36 -12.41 10.53
C ALA A 105 -16.53 -10.98 10.04
N LEU A 106 -16.66 -10.76 8.71
CA LEU A 106 -17.00 -9.45 8.14
C LEU A 106 -18.38 -8.98 8.58
N ALA A 107 -19.39 -9.87 8.57
CA ALA A 107 -20.74 -9.52 9.01
C ALA A 107 -20.79 -9.13 10.50
N LEU A 108 -20.00 -9.79 11.36
CA LEU A 108 -19.87 -9.42 12.78
C LEU A 108 -19.23 -8.03 12.98
N ALA A 109 -18.41 -7.60 12.04
CA ALA A 109 -17.74 -6.30 12.10
C ALA A 109 -18.49 -5.19 11.35
N ALA A 110 -19.73 -5.41 10.90
CA ALA A 110 -20.47 -4.53 10.00
C ALA A 110 -20.47 -3.05 10.43
N ASP A 111 -20.67 -2.76 11.72
CA ASP A 111 -20.70 -1.41 12.27
C ASP A 111 -19.31 -0.73 12.36
N ARG A 112 -18.25 -1.50 12.12
CA ARG A 112 -16.85 -1.06 12.17
C ARG A 112 -16.23 -0.91 10.77
N LEU A 113 -16.96 -1.30 9.71
CA LEU A 113 -16.49 -1.21 8.33
C LEU A 113 -16.83 0.12 7.70
N ASP A 114 -15.88 0.69 6.97
CA ASP A 114 -16.11 1.79 6.05
C ASP A 114 -16.93 1.34 4.82
N ASP A 115 -17.43 2.28 4.03
CA ASP A 115 -18.19 1.97 2.81
C ASP A 115 -17.31 1.26 1.76
N ASP A 116 -16.03 1.66 1.66
CA ASP A 116 -15.00 1.00 0.88
C ASP A 116 -13.80 0.71 1.77
N PHE A 117 -13.27 -0.50 1.72
CA PHE A 117 -12.13 -0.95 2.53
C PHE A 117 -11.29 -1.99 1.80
N LEU A 118 -10.01 -2.07 2.16
CA LEU A 118 -9.17 -3.22 1.77
C LEU A 118 -9.46 -4.39 2.70
N LEU A 119 -9.64 -5.60 2.14
CA LEU A 119 -9.62 -6.85 2.88
C LEU A 119 -8.35 -7.61 2.55
N VAL A 120 -7.66 -8.10 3.57
CA VAL A 120 -6.36 -8.79 3.45
C VAL A 120 -6.40 -10.10 4.23
N ASN A 121 -6.00 -11.20 3.59
CA ASN A 121 -5.80 -12.46 4.29
C ASN A 121 -4.57 -12.35 5.21
N GLY A 122 -4.71 -12.73 6.48
CA GLY A 122 -3.66 -12.61 7.50
C GLY A 122 -2.55 -13.66 7.41
N ASP A 123 -2.56 -14.51 6.38
CA ASP A 123 -1.65 -15.63 6.21
C ASP A 123 -0.95 -15.68 4.85
N SER A 124 -1.18 -14.67 4.00
CA SER A 124 -0.53 -14.55 2.71
C SER A 124 0.00 -13.13 2.49
N LEU A 125 1.12 -13.03 1.78
CA LEU A 125 1.72 -11.77 1.35
C LEU A 125 1.89 -11.81 -0.16
N PHE A 126 1.38 -10.78 -0.83
CA PHE A 126 1.57 -10.53 -2.25
C PHE A 126 2.18 -9.16 -2.44
N ASP A 127 3.39 -9.14 -3.00
CA ASP A 127 4.16 -7.91 -3.22
C ASP A 127 3.78 -7.25 -4.53
N PHE A 128 2.81 -6.34 -4.47
CA PHE A 128 2.35 -5.49 -5.58
C PHE A 128 1.87 -4.15 -5.03
N ASN A 129 1.62 -3.18 -5.89
CA ASN A 129 1.01 -1.90 -5.49
C ASN A 129 -0.48 -2.07 -5.19
N TRP A 130 -0.88 -2.02 -3.91
CA TRP A 130 -2.29 -2.23 -3.49
C TRP A 130 -3.24 -1.16 -4.04
N LEU A 131 -2.74 0.05 -4.33
CA LEU A 131 -3.56 1.09 -4.94
C LEU A 131 -3.93 0.80 -6.41
N ALA A 132 -3.32 -0.21 -7.03
CA ALA A 132 -3.76 -0.72 -8.33
C ALA A 132 -5.18 -1.34 -8.27
N LEU A 133 -5.67 -1.68 -7.08
CA LEU A 133 -7.07 -2.08 -6.88
C LEU A 133 -8.05 -0.90 -6.92
N CYS A 134 -7.59 0.34 -6.80
CA CYS A 134 -8.47 1.50 -6.95
C CYS A 134 -8.84 1.67 -8.43
N PRO A 135 -10.10 2.01 -8.75
CA PRO A 135 -10.50 2.31 -10.11
C PRO A 135 -9.72 3.53 -10.63
N ALA A 136 -9.32 3.49 -11.92
CA ALA A 136 -8.66 4.61 -12.56
C ALA A 136 -9.61 5.83 -12.67
N PRO A 137 -9.07 7.07 -12.76
CA PRO A 137 -9.91 8.25 -12.98
C PRO A 137 -10.83 8.08 -14.20
N GLY A 138 -12.13 8.29 -14.01
CA GLY A 138 -13.14 8.11 -15.05
C GLY A 138 -13.62 6.66 -15.25
N GLU A 139 -13.00 5.67 -14.63
CA GLU A 139 -13.51 4.30 -14.60
C GLU A 139 -14.76 4.21 -13.72
N ALA A 140 -15.78 3.52 -14.20
CA ALA A 140 -16.98 3.22 -13.44
C ALA A 140 -17.18 1.71 -13.36
N SER A 141 -17.33 1.16 -12.16
CA SER A 141 -17.60 -0.26 -11.96
C SER A 141 -18.75 -0.47 -10.97
N ALA A 142 -19.69 -1.33 -11.35
CA ALA A 142 -20.78 -1.79 -10.48
C ALA A 142 -20.35 -2.95 -9.57
N SER A 143 -19.10 -3.42 -9.66
CA SER A 143 -18.59 -4.52 -8.84
C SER A 143 -18.61 -4.22 -7.35
N LEU A 144 -18.77 -5.24 -6.55
CA LEU A 144 -18.66 -5.19 -5.09
C LEU A 144 -17.25 -5.54 -4.60
N VAL A 145 -16.46 -6.17 -5.45
CA VAL A 145 -15.10 -6.63 -5.14
C VAL A 145 -14.17 -6.34 -6.31
N ARG A 146 -13.00 -5.79 -6.04
CA ARG A 146 -11.84 -5.83 -6.95
C ARG A 146 -10.79 -6.72 -6.30
N MET A 147 -10.43 -7.79 -6.98
CA MET A 147 -9.61 -8.88 -6.44
C MET A 147 -8.21 -8.84 -7.02
N ALA A 148 -7.19 -8.79 -6.16
CA ALA A 148 -5.82 -8.99 -6.58
C ALA A 148 -5.59 -10.45 -7.01
N LEU A 149 -5.07 -10.63 -8.19
CA LEU A 149 -4.78 -11.91 -8.81
C LEU A 149 -3.28 -12.02 -9.09
N ALA A 150 -2.62 -12.98 -8.44
CA ALA A 150 -1.20 -13.22 -8.65
C ALA A 150 -0.97 -14.10 -9.88
N ALA A 151 -0.29 -13.54 -10.89
CA ALA A 151 0.16 -14.27 -12.07
C ALA A 151 1.46 -15.03 -11.81
N GLY A 152 1.74 -16.07 -12.61
CA GLY A 152 3.02 -16.79 -12.57
C GLY A 152 3.26 -17.65 -11.32
N VAL A 153 2.27 -17.83 -10.45
CA VAL A 153 2.42 -18.67 -9.25
C VAL A 153 2.33 -20.16 -9.62
N ALA A 154 3.45 -20.85 -9.44
CA ALA A 154 3.54 -22.28 -9.71
C ALA A 154 2.85 -23.11 -8.60
N GLY A 155 2.44 -24.34 -8.94
CA GLY A 155 1.88 -25.30 -8.01
C GLY A 155 0.38 -25.58 -8.24
N THR A 156 -0.06 -26.75 -7.78
CA THR A 156 -1.43 -27.26 -7.96
C THR A 156 -2.33 -27.05 -6.74
N ARG A 157 -1.77 -26.57 -5.63
CA ARG A 157 -2.51 -26.44 -4.36
C ARG A 157 -3.43 -25.20 -4.33
N TYR A 158 -3.20 -24.24 -5.21
CA TYR A 158 -4.03 -23.05 -5.29
C TYR A 158 -5.11 -23.23 -6.35
N GLY A 159 -6.32 -22.88 -6.02
CA GLY A 159 -7.39 -22.71 -7.00
C GLY A 159 -7.02 -21.65 -8.03
N ARG A 160 -7.41 -21.85 -9.29
CA ARG A 160 -7.16 -20.91 -10.37
C ARG A 160 -8.39 -20.04 -10.62
N VAL A 161 -8.14 -18.83 -11.08
CA VAL A 161 -9.20 -17.87 -11.39
C VAL A 161 -9.27 -17.66 -12.90
N VAL A 162 -10.48 -17.74 -13.43
CA VAL A 162 -10.75 -17.44 -14.84
C VAL A 162 -11.23 -16.01 -14.93
N VAL A 163 -10.52 -15.20 -15.71
CA VAL A 163 -10.85 -13.80 -15.96
C VAL A 163 -11.18 -13.63 -17.45
N ASP A 164 -12.20 -12.85 -17.73
CA ASP A 164 -12.64 -12.51 -19.09
C ASP A 164 -13.21 -11.10 -19.10
N GLY A 165 -12.65 -10.22 -19.95
CA GLY A 165 -13.01 -8.79 -20.00
C GLY A 165 -12.88 -8.10 -18.64
N GLY A 166 -11.74 -8.30 -17.94
CA GLY A 166 -11.50 -7.74 -16.59
C GLY A 166 -12.37 -8.31 -15.47
N LYS A 167 -13.36 -9.19 -15.77
CA LYS A 167 -14.26 -9.79 -14.79
C LYS A 167 -13.81 -11.19 -14.39
N VAL A 168 -13.83 -11.48 -13.09
CA VAL A 168 -13.72 -12.85 -12.59
C VAL A 168 -14.99 -13.61 -12.96
N ARG A 169 -14.83 -14.73 -13.67
CA ARG A 169 -15.96 -15.58 -14.14
C ARG A 169 -16.16 -16.81 -13.28
N THR A 170 -15.08 -17.46 -12.87
CA THR A 170 -15.17 -18.66 -12.05
C THR A 170 -13.87 -18.97 -11.33
N PHE A 171 -14.00 -19.76 -10.27
CA PHE A 171 -12.90 -20.33 -9.51
C PHE A 171 -12.82 -21.82 -9.79
N THR A 172 -11.63 -22.35 -10.05
CA THR A 172 -11.41 -23.78 -10.31
C THR A 172 -10.46 -24.35 -9.27
N ALA A 173 -10.72 -25.55 -8.76
CA ALA A 173 -9.85 -26.20 -7.78
C ALA A 173 -8.45 -26.51 -8.34
N SER A 174 -8.35 -26.68 -9.67
CA SER A 174 -7.11 -26.91 -10.41
C SER A 174 -7.25 -26.33 -11.81
N GLY A 175 -6.13 -26.10 -12.49
CA GLY A 175 -6.14 -25.56 -13.86
C GLY A 175 -4.73 -25.35 -14.39
N PRO A 176 -4.59 -24.87 -15.63
CA PRO A 176 -3.31 -24.52 -16.22
C PRO A 176 -2.54 -23.52 -15.35
N SER A 177 -1.22 -23.67 -15.32
CA SER A 177 -0.33 -22.83 -14.46
C SER A 177 -0.21 -21.40 -14.92
N ASP A 178 -0.64 -21.07 -16.13
CA ASP A 178 -0.71 -19.73 -16.72
C ASP A 178 -1.88 -18.89 -16.16
N ARG A 179 -2.90 -19.53 -15.60
CA ARG A 179 -4.00 -18.81 -14.95
C ARG A 179 -3.58 -18.26 -13.58
N PRO A 180 -4.00 -17.04 -13.24
CA PRO A 180 -3.68 -16.44 -11.96
C PRO A 180 -4.40 -17.14 -10.81
N ILE A 181 -3.93 -16.85 -9.59
CA ILE A 181 -4.55 -17.29 -8.34
C ILE A 181 -5.12 -16.09 -7.58
N ASN A 182 -6.09 -16.32 -6.71
CA ASN A 182 -6.54 -15.35 -5.73
C ASN A 182 -5.42 -15.08 -4.72
N ALA A 183 -4.95 -13.82 -4.64
CA ALA A 183 -3.83 -13.43 -3.80
C ALA A 183 -4.23 -13.04 -2.36
N GLY A 184 -5.53 -13.03 -2.04
CA GLY A 184 -6.02 -12.71 -0.71
C GLY A 184 -5.98 -11.22 -0.35
N VAL A 185 -5.90 -10.34 -1.34
CA VAL A 185 -6.03 -8.88 -1.17
C VAL A 185 -7.17 -8.38 -2.06
N TYR A 186 -8.08 -7.62 -1.47
CA TYR A 186 -9.29 -7.17 -2.15
C TYR A 186 -9.59 -5.72 -1.79
N LEU A 187 -10.09 -4.95 -2.74
CA LEU A 187 -10.89 -3.75 -2.47
C LEU A 187 -12.35 -4.17 -2.43
N MET A 188 -13.03 -3.89 -1.33
CA MET A 188 -14.41 -4.31 -1.11
C MET A 188 -15.32 -3.15 -0.79
N ARG A 189 -16.56 -3.25 -1.22
CA ARG A 189 -17.65 -2.41 -0.74
C ARG A 189 -18.38 -3.05 0.42
N LYS A 190 -18.74 -2.26 1.42
CA LYS A 190 -19.58 -2.68 2.55
C LYS A 190 -20.90 -3.32 2.09
N ALA A 191 -21.40 -2.93 0.92
CA ALA A 191 -22.59 -3.54 0.31
C ALA A 191 -22.49 -5.05 0.10
N ILE A 192 -21.26 -5.64 0.09
CA ILE A 192 -21.05 -7.11 0.06
C ILE A 192 -21.74 -7.81 1.23
N LEU A 193 -21.96 -7.14 2.36
CA LEU A 193 -22.63 -7.72 3.54
C LEU A 193 -24.02 -8.24 3.21
N SER A 194 -24.72 -7.65 2.22
CA SER A 194 -26.03 -8.13 1.76
C SER A 194 -25.99 -9.49 1.04
N LYS A 195 -24.81 -9.93 0.66
CA LYS A 195 -24.55 -11.21 -0.02
C LYS A 195 -24.06 -12.31 0.95
N ILE A 196 -23.82 -11.97 2.22
CA ILE A 196 -23.35 -12.90 3.23
C ILE A 196 -24.56 -13.59 3.87
N GLY A 197 -24.55 -14.92 3.84
CA GLY A 197 -25.55 -15.76 4.49
C GLY A 197 -25.35 -15.87 6.00
N THR A 198 -26.09 -16.81 6.62
CA THR A 198 -25.95 -17.10 8.04
C THR A 198 -24.58 -17.70 8.35
N ALA A 199 -23.99 -17.33 9.50
CA ALA A 199 -22.72 -17.89 9.97
C ALA A 199 -22.90 -19.38 10.40
N PRO A 200 -21.90 -20.23 10.18
CA PRO A 200 -20.60 -19.92 9.58
C PRO A 200 -20.65 -19.80 8.06
N CYS A 201 -20.07 -18.74 7.51
CA CYS A 201 -20.06 -18.43 6.07
C CYS A 201 -18.62 -18.11 5.59
N SER A 202 -18.15 -18.82 4.56
CA SER A 202 -16.83 -18.61 3.96
C SER A 202 -16.93 -17.64 2.79
N LEU A 203 -16.07 -16.63 2.76
CA LEU A 203 -15.98 -15.70 1.65
C LEU A 203 -15.68 -16.45 0.33
N GLU A 204 -14.68 -17.31 0.33
CA GLU A 204 -14.16 -18.00 -0.85
C GLU A 204 -15.10 -19.10 -1.39
N ARG A 205 -15.82 -19.80 -0.50
CA ARG A 205 -16.67 -20.93 -0.90
C ARG A 205 -18.12 -20.53 -1.11
N ASP A 206 -18.61 -19.61 -0.27
CA ASP A 206 -20.05 -19.38 -0.17
C ASP A 206 -20.49 -18.04 -0.79
N VAL A 207 -19.56 -17.05 -0.90
CA VAL A 207 -19.89 -15.68 -1.38
C VAL A 207 -19.27 -15.39 -2.75
N LEU A 208 -17.95 -15.48 -2.88
CA LEU A 208 -17.25 -15.09 -4.12
C LEU A 208 -17.73 -15.84 -5.36
N PRO A 209 -18.04 -17.16 -5.34
CA PRO A 209 -18.53 -17.84 -6.54
C PRO A 209 -19.87 -17.29 -7.05
N GLY A 210 -20.78 -16.93 -6.16
CA GLY A 210 -22.05 -16.29 -6.53
C GLY A 210 -21.84 -14.90 -7.15
N LEU A 211 -20.96 -14.10 -6.56
CA LEU A 211 -20.60 -12.78 -7.09
C LEU A 211 -19.92 -12.85 -8.46
N ALA A 212 -19.11 -13.87 -8.70
CA ALA A 212 -18.48 -14.10 -10.00
C ALA A 212 -19.52 -14.40 -11.10
N ILE A 213 -20.51 -15.24 -10.80
CA ILE A 213 -21.63 -15.52 -11.69
C ILE A 213 -22.44 -14.25 -12.01
N GLU A 214 -22.66 -13.39 -10.99
CA GLU A 214 -23.36 -12.12 -11.14
C GLU A 214 -22.51 -11.04 -11.85
N GLY A 215 -21.21 -11.29 -12.14
CA GLY A 215 -20.29 -10.31 -12.76
C GLY A 215 -19.91 -9.15 -11.82
N LEU A 216 -19.99 -9.36 -10.50
CA LEU A 216 -19.73 -8.37 -9.46
C LEU A 216 -18.31 -8.40 -8.89
N ILE A 217 -17.36 -9.10 -9.55
CA ILE A 217 -15.95 -9.14 -9.18
C ILE A 217 -15.09 -8.68 -10.37
N ASP A 218 -14.32 -7.61 -10.18
CA ASP A 218 -13.24 -7.23 -11.10
C ASP A 218 -11.95 -7.94 -10.69
N GLY A 219 -11.20 -8.44 -11.67
CA GLY A 219 -9.91 -9.10 -11.46
C GLY A 219 -8.75 -8.19 -11.84
N CYS A 220 -7.92 -7.81 -10.90
CA CYS A 220 -6.68 -7.08 -11.12
C CYS A 220 -5.51 -8.06 -11.13
N ILE A 221 -4.97 -8.37 -12.32
CA ILE A 221 -3.87 -9.32 -12.49
C ILE A 221 -2.55 -8.58 -12.32
N ALA A 222 -1.71 -9.02 -11.37
CA ALA A 222 -0.40 -8.45 -11.13
C ALA A 222 0.68 -9.52 -11.06
N GLU A 223 1.90 -9.16 -11.46
CA GLU A 223 3.09 -9.97 -11.31
C GLU A 223 3.85 -9.54 -10.06
N GLY A 224 4.26 -10.48 -9.23
CA GLY A 224 5.04 -10.19 -8.02
C GLY A 224 5.25 -11.43 -7.17
N PRO A 225 6.17 -11.38 -6.21
CA PRO A 225 6.34 -12.44 -5.24
C PRO A 225 5.06 -12.67 -4.43
N PHE A 226 4.65 -13.91 -4.38
CA PHE A 226 3.54 -14.37 -3.56
C PHE A 226 4.02 -15.46 -2.60
N ILE A 227 3.57 -15.39 -1.35
CA ILE A 227 3.79 -16.41 -0.34
C ILE A 227 2.55 -16.56 0.55
N ASP A 228 2.16 -17.79 0.82
CA ASP A 228 1.13 -18.17 1.79
C ASP A 228 1.79 -19.10 2.82
N ILE A 229 1.83 -18.69 4.07
CA ILE A 229 2.45 -19.44 5.16
C ILE A 229 1.57 -20.61 5.67
N GLY A 230 0.59 -21.07 4.88
CA GLY A 230 -0.39 -22.10 5.26
C GLY A 230 0.13 -23.53 5.32
N VAL A 231 1.34 -23.80 4.85
CA VAL A 231 1.98 -25.12 4.88
C VAL A 231 3.44 -25.04 5.33
N PRO A 232 4.01 -26.09 5.93
CA PRO A 232 5.36 -26.07 6.49
C PRO A 232 6.45 -25.67 5.50
N GLU A 233 6.37 -26.13 4.26
CA GLU A 233 7.38 -25.83 3.23
C GLU A 233 7.43 -24.33 2.90
N ASP A 234 6.26 -23.70 2.72
CA ASP A 234 6.19 -22.27 2.44
C ASP A 234 6.46 -21.43 3.68
N PHE A 235 6.08 -21.89 4.86
CA PHE A 235 6.48 -21.24 6.11
C PHE A 235 8.00 -21.21 6.26
N LYS A 236 8.70 -22.31 5.90
CA LYS A 236 10.15 -22.35 5.87
C LYS A 236 10.73 -21.40 4.83
N ARG A 237 10.15 -21.35 3.62
CA ARG A 237 10.56 -20.42 2.55
C ARG A 237 10.33 -18.96 2.95
N ALA A 238 9.25 -18.68 3.68
CA ALA A 238 8.92 -17.34 4.15
C ALA A 238 9.98 -16.73 5.06
N GLN A 239 10.72 -17.55 5.84
CA GLN A 239 11.78 -17.08 6.76
C GLN A 239 12.83 -16.21 6.07
N VAL A 240 13.12 -16.48 4.80
CA VAL A 240 14.10 -15.75 3.99
C VAL A 240 13.42 -14.79 3.02
N LEU A 241 12.35 -15.26 2.35
CA LEU A 241 11.69 -14.48 1.29
C LEU A 241 11.04 -13.22 1.84
N VAL A 242 10.25 -13.31 2.92
CA VAL A 242 9.48 -12.16 3.41
C VAL A 242 10.38 -11.01 3.89
N PRO A 243 11.42 -11.24 4.72
CA PRO A 243 12.36 -10.18 5.07
C PRO A 243 13.05 -9.56 3.85
N SER A 244 13.37 -10.37 2.82
CA SER A 244 14.03 -9.87 1.61
C SER A 244 13.13 -8.97 0.75
N LEU A 245 11.82 -9.22 0.73
CA LEU A 245 10.84 -8.42 0.00
C LEU A 245 10.65 -7.02 0.61
N LEU A 246 10.85 -6.89 1.92
CA LEU A 246 10.74 -5.60 2.59
C LEU A 246 11.95 -4.70 2.36
N ARG A 247 13.13 -5.27 2.04
CA ARG A 247 14.31 -4.48 1.72
C ARG A 247 14.22 -4.01 0.27
N ARG A 248 13.69 -2.82 0.07
CA ARG A 248 13.38 -2.24 -1.24
C ARG A 248 14.36 -1.12 -1.62
N PRO A 249 14.63 -0.88 -2.91
CA PRO A 249 15.24 0.36 -3.33
C PRO A 249 14.33 1.55 -3.01
N ALA A 250 14.91 2.74 -2.91
CA ALA A 250 14.17 3.98 -2.69
C ALA A 250 14.49 5.02 -3.79
N ALA A 251 13.47 5.73 -4.22
CA ALA A 251 13.59 6.95 -4.98
C ALA A 251 13.34 8.14 -4.04
N PHE A 252 14.37 8.95 -3.83
CA PHE A 252 14.28 10.20 -3.10
C PHE A 252 14.05 11.32 -4.11
N LEU A 253 12.92 12.01 -4.02
CA LEU A 253 12.55 13.05 -4.97
C LEU A 253 12.55 14.40 -4.26
N ASP A 254 13.20 15.41 -4.84
CA ASP A 254 12.90 16.77 -4.41
C ASP A 254 11.46 17.11 -4.77
N ARG A 255 10.88 18.07 -4.09
CA ARG A 255 9.50 18.50 -4.34
C ARG A 255 9.47 19.58 -5.41
N ASP A 256 10.02 20.75 -5.07
CA ASP A 256 9.96 21.95 -5.91
C ASP A 256 11.00 21.84 -7.04
N GLY A 257 10.56 21.94 -8.28
CA GLY A 257 11.38 21.74 -9.49
C GLY A 257 11.45 20.31 -10.01
N VAL A 258 10.95 19.30 -9.23
CA VAL A 258 10.91 17.88 -9.60
C VAL A 258 9.48 17.34 -9.65
N LEU A 259 8.75 17.36 -8.54
CA LEU A 259 7.35 16.91 -8.51
C LEU A 259 6.39 18.02 -8.91
N ASN A 260 6.62 19.23 -8.44
CA ASN A 260 5.88 20.41 -8.86
C ASN A 260 6.84 21.50 -9.40
N GLU A 261 6.33 22.38 -10.26
CA GLU A 261 7.07 23.55 -10.72
C GLU A 261 7.50 24.40 -9.52
N ASP A 262 8.76 24.87 -9.52
CA ASP A 262 9.25 25.82 -8.52
C ASP A 262 8.83 27.25 -8.90
N THR A 263 7.68 27.67 -8.40
CA THR A 263 7.17 29.04 -8.56
C THR A 263 7.52 29.94 -7.37
N GLY A 264 8.36 29.44 -6.45
CA GLY A 264 8.79 30.14 -5.24
C GLY A 264 7.82 29.95 -4.07
N TYR A 265 8.31 29.29 -3.00
CA TYR A 265 7.60 29.10 -1.73
C TYR A 265 6.19 28.49 -1.85
N VAL A 266 6.02 27.48 -2.68
CA VAL A 266 4.76 26.72 -2.81
C VAL A 266 4.39 26.09 -1.47
N HIS A 267 3.22 26.45 -0.93
CA HIS A 267 2.74 26.01 0.38
C HIS A 267 1.22 25.76 0.47
N ARG A 268 0.50 25.94 -0.66
CA ARG A 268 -0.95 25.67 -0.75
C ARG A 268 -1.25 24.86 -2.01
N SER A 269 -2.30 24.08 -1.96
CA SER A 269 -2.73 23.19 -3.05
C SER A 269 -3.05 23.94 -4.36
N ASP A 270 -3.64 25.14 -4.26
CA ASP A 270 -3.98 25.97 -5.43
C ASP A 270 -2.74 26.56 -6.16
N GLN A 271 -1.56 26.49 -5.54
CA GLN A 271 -0.29 26.91 -6.13
C GLN A 271 0.44 25.75 -6.83
N VAL A 272 0.05 24.50 -6.55
CA VAL A 272 0.75 23.33 -7.11
C VAL A 272 0.47 23.20 -8.60
N ARG A 273 1.53 23.17 -9.38
CA ARG A 273 1.54 22.78 -10.78
C ARG A 273 2.44 21.57 -10.90
N TRP A 274 1.83 20.43 -11.16
CA TRP A 274 2.62 19.19 -11.33
C TRP A 274 3.56 19.33 -12.53
N VAL A 275 4.81 18.92 -12.34
CA VAL A 275 5.74 18.73 -13.46
C VAL A 275 5.15 17.63 -14.37
N GLU A 276 5.32 17.79 -15.68
CA GLU A 276 4.84 16.83 -16.66
C GLU A 276 5.40 15.43 -16.37
N GLY A 277 4.53 14.43 -16.29
CA GLY A 277 4.90 13.05 -15.98
C GLY A 277 5.21 12.77 -14.51
N ALA A 278 5.03 13.74 -13.58
CA ALA A 278 5.39 13.54 -12.17
C ALA A 278 4.51 12.50 -11.48
N ARG A 279 3.20 12.51 -11.70
CA ARG A 279 2.26 11.55 -11.09
C ARG A 279 2.48 10.14 -11.64
N GLU A 280 2.69 10.03 -12.94
CA GLU A 280 3.03 8.80 -13.65
C GLU A 280 4.37 8.23 -13.15
N THR A 281 5.34 9.09 -12.86
CA THR A 281 6.63 8.68 -12.28
C THR A 281 6.47 8.05 -10.92
N VAL A 282 5.70 8.66 -10.03
CA VAL A 282 5.45 8.10 -8.68
C VAL A 282 4.76 6.75 -8.80
N ARG A 283 3.72 6.64 -9.67
CA ARG A 283 3.04 5.37 -9.94
C ARG A 283 4.00 4.30 -10.45
N TRP A 284 4.82 4.64 -11.45
CA TRP A 284 5.83 3.75 -12.00
C TRP A 284 6.80 3.22 -10.95
N LEU A 285 7.27 4.09 -10.06
CA LEU A 285 8.18 3.72 -8.97
C LEU A 285 7.50 2.79 -7.96
N ASN A 286 6.25 3.07 -7.59
CA ASN A 286 5.46 2.19 -6.71
C ASN A 286 5.26 0.81 -7.35
N ASP A 287 4.90 0.75 -8.63
CA ASP A 287 4.69 -0.49 -9.38
C ASP A 287 6.01 -1.27 -9.56
N ALA A 288 7.14 -0.57 -9.65
CA ALA A 288 8.48 -1.17 -9.65
C ALA A 288 8.96 -1.63 -8.26
N GLY A 289 8.17 -1.40 -7.21
CA GLY A 289 8.46 -1.82 -5.84
C GLY A 289 9.44 -0.93 -5.09
N TYR A 290 9.63 0.32 -5.51
CA TYR A 290 10.43 1.31 -4.79
C TYR A 290 9.66 1.90 -3.61
N PHE A 291 10.38 2.26 -2.54
CA PHE A 291 9.92 3.32 -1.66
C PHE A 291 10.05 4.65 -2.39
N VAL A 292 9.06 5.51 -2.26
CA VAL A 292 9.09 6.85 -2.83
C VAL A 292 9.05 7.88 -1.71
N PHE A 293 10.10 8.65 -1.57
CA PHE A 293 10.25 9.65 -0.53
C PHE A 293 10.36 11.05 -1.13
N ILE A 294 9.72 12.03 -0.49
CA ILE A 294 10.00 13.44 -0.74
C ILE A 294 11.08 13.90 0.24
N VAL A 295 12.10 14.61 -0.26
CA VAL A 295 13.17 15.23 0.54
C VAL A 295 13.37 16.68 0.11
N THR A 296 12.82 17.66 0.85
CA THR A 296 12.70 19.03 0.39
C THR A 296 13.15 20.08 1.41
N ASN A 297 13.79 21.16 0.92
CA ASN A 297 14.16 22.33 1.72
C ASN A 297 13.00 23.34 1.76
N GLN A 298 12.39 23.54 2.92
CA GLN A 298 11.24 24.43 3.12
C GLN A 298 11.61 25.69 3.92
N ALA A 299 12.54 26.48 3.37
CA ALA A 299 13.06 27.71 4.01
C ALA A 299 12.01 28.81 4.24
N GLY A 300 10.84 28.72 3.59
CA GLY A 300 9.73 29.64 3.81
C GLY A 300 9.24 29.64 5.26
N VAL A 301 9.34 28.48 5.97
CA VAL A 301 9.04 28.38 7.40
C VAL A 301 10.00 29.25 8.23
N ALA A 302 11.31 29.12 7.99
CA ALA A 302 12.30 29.96 8.68
C ALA A 302 12.18 31.45 8.33
N ARG A 303 11.61 31.78 7.17
CA ARG A 303 11.37 33.18 6.73
C ARG A 303 10.02 33.72 7.15
N GLY A 304 9.19 32.91 7.86
CA GLY A 304 7.87 33.33 8.34
C GLY A 304 6.81 33.50 7.27
N LEU A 305 7.02 32.91 6.06
CA LEU A 305 6.07 33.00 4.95
C LEU A 305 4.89 32.04 5.10
N TYR A 306 5.09 30.90 5.76
CA TYR A 306 4.09 29.90 6.09
C TYR A 306 4.57 29.03 7.26
N SER A 307 3.65 28.28 7.90
CA SER A 307 3.94 27.41 9.04
C SER A 307 4.31 25.98 8.60
N GLU A 308 4.76 25.15 9.55
CA GLU A 308 4.93 23.71 9.34
C GLU A 308 3.60 23.01 9.07
N ASP A 309 2.48 23.50 9.64
CA ASP A 309 1.15 22.94 9.35
C ASP A 309 0.81 23.10 7.86
N HIS A 310 1.08 24.27 7.25
CA HIS A 310 0.88 24.44 5.81
C HIS A 310 1.74 23.48 4.98
N VAL A 311 2.96 23.17 5.43
CA VAL A 311 3.84 22.17 4.76
C VAL A 311 3.20 20.79 4.84
N SER A 312 2.71 20.41 6.02
CA SER A 312 2.05 19.12 6.26
C SER A 312 0.77 18.99 5.42
N ASP A 313 -0.12 19.99 5.50
CA ASP A 313 -1.38 20.02 4.76
C ASP A 313 -1.17 19.89 3.24
N LEU A 314 -0.13 20.59 2.71
CA LEU A 314 0.20 20.48 1.30
C LEU A 314 0.68 19.08 0.92
N HIS A 315 1.54 18.45 1.73
CA HIS A 315 2.04 17.11 1.45
C HIS A 315 0.92 16.05 1.55
N ASP A 316 0.02 16.20 2.51
CA ASP A 316 -1.17 15.35 2.64
C ASP A 316 -2.07 15.47 1.41
N TRP A 317 -2.30 16.69 0.94
CA TRP A 317 -3.05 16.95 -0.29
C TRP A 317 -2.35 16.35 -1.54
N MET A 318 -1.03 16.52 -1.65
CA MET A 318 -0.26 15.93 -2.76
C MET A 318 -0.38 14.41 -2.78
N ASN A 319 -0.28 13.77 -1.61
CA ASN A 319 -0.42 12.33 -1.51
C ASN A 319 -1.84 11.86 -1.85
N LEU A 320 -2.87 12.62 -1.45
CA LEU A 320 -4.25 12.34 -1.84
C LEU A 320 -4.45 12.43 -3.37
N ALA A 321 -3.92 13.50 -4.00
CA ALA A 321 -3.99 13.68 -5.46
C ALA A 321 -3.21 12.60 -6.24
N LEU A 322 -2.14 12.04 -5.67
CA LEU A 322 -1.41 10.91 -6.24
C LEU A 322 -2.23 9.62 -6.16
N ARG A 323 -2.97 9.41 -5.06
CA ARG A 323 -3.79 8.20 -4.86
C ARG A 323 -4.90 8.06 -5.90
N GLU A 324 -5.44 9.17 -6.42
CA GLU A 324 -6.37 9.17 -7.54
C GLU A 324 -5.82 8.46 -8.78
N ASN A 325 -4.49 8.43 -8.93
CA ASN A 325 -3.77 7.73 -10.00
C ASN A 325 -3.14 6.41 -9.55
N GLY A 326 -3.52 5.87 -8.38
CA GLY A 326 -2.96 4.65 -7.83
C GLY A 326 -1.49 4.79 -7.40
N ALA A 327 -1.03 6.00 -7.12
CA ALA A 327 0.33 6.31 -6.68
C ALA A 327 0.35 6.80 -5.22
N HIS A 328 1.49 6.70 -4.54
CA HIS A 328 1.66 7.21 -3.17
C HIS A 328 3.11 7.59 -2.86
N ILE A 329 3.26 8.49 -1.90
CA ILE A 329 4.52 8.80 -1.24
C ILE A 329 4.56 8.04 0.09
N ASP A 330 5.63 7.28 0.33
CA ASP A 330 5.80 6.50 1.56
C ASP A 330 6.14 7.38 2.77
N CYS A 331 6.94 8.43 2.57
CA CYS A 331 7.30 9.39 3.61
C CYS A 331 7.76 10.72 3.02
N VAL A 332 7.55 11.79 3.78
CA VAL A 332 8.06 13.12 3.44
C VAL A 332 8.98 13.60 4.55
N GLU A 333 10.21 13.96 4.19
CA GLU A 333 11.16 14.65 5.05
C GLU A 333 11.39 16.05 4.51
N TYR A 334 11.31 17.05 5.37
CA TYR A 334 11.56 18.42 5.00
C TYR A 334 12.44 19.16 6.02
N CYS A 335 13.15 20.17 5.54
CA CYS A 335 13.96 21.03 6.38
C CYS A 335 13.31 22.41 6.52
N PRO A 336 12.75 22.79 7.68
CA PRO A 336 12.19 24.12 7.91
C PRO A 336 13.24 25.17 8.27
N TYR A 337 14.51 24.76 8.47
CA TYR A 337 15.58 25.64 8.98
C TYR A 337 16.33 26.40 7.89
N HIS A 338 16.73 27.64 8.21
CA HIS A 338 17.63 28.44 7.37
C HIS A 338 18.51 29.33 8.26
N PRO A 339 19.84 29.45 8.01
CA PRO A 339 20.73 30.28 8.85
C PRO A 339 20.36 31.76 8.84
N GLU A 340 19.77 32.26 7.76
CA GLU A 340 19.30 33.63 7.62
C GLU A 340 17.77 33.76 7.83
N GLY A 341 17.15 32.81 8.54
CA GLY A 341 15.72 32.86 8.83
C GLY A 341 15.35 34.06 9.72
N THR A 342 14.17 34.63 9.52
CA THR A 342 13.62 35.69 10.36
C THR A 342 12.93 35.17 11.61
N VAL A 343 12.46 33.93 11.59
CA VAL A 343 11.81 33.27 12.73
C VAL A 343 12.89 32.60 13.59
N GLU A 344 13.07 33.11 14.83
CA GLU A 344 14.16 32.74 15.76
C GLU A 344 14.32 31.21 15.92
N ARG A 345 13.22 30.50 16.20
CA ARG A 345 13.23 29.01 16.42
C ARG A 345 13.72 28.21 15.24
N TYR A 346 13.63 28.76 14.02
CA TYR A 346 14.06 28.10 12.78
C TYR A 346 15.36 28.68 12.22
N ARG A 347 15.91 29.76 12.81
CA ARG A 347 17.16 30.39 12.36
C ARG A 347 18.37 29.61 12.87
N ARG A 348 18.80 28.62 12.13
CA ARG A 348 20.00 27.84 12.43
C ARG A 348 20.54 27.08 11.21
N VAL A 349 21.82 26.71 11.27
CA VAL A 349 22.38 25.66 10.39
C VAL A 349 21.80 24.32 10.83
N SER A 350 21.44 23.47 9.90
CA SER A 350 20.85 22.15 10.17
C SER A 350 21.41 21.13 9.19
N ASP A 351 21.72 19.92 9.69
CA ASP A 351 22.10 18.77 8.90
C ASP A 351 20.95 18.21 8.04
N LEU A 352 19.70 18.57 8.37
CA LEU A 352 18.54 18.25 7.53
C LEU A 352 18.53 19.07 6.23
N ARG A 353 19.20 20.25 6.19
CA ARG A 353 19.15 21.12 5.02
C ARG A 353 20.12 20.66 3.92
N LYS A 354 19.63 20.28 2.75
CA LYS A 354 20.46 20.02 1.56
C LYS A 354 21.35 21.26 1.29
N PRO A 355 22.67 21.13 1.10
CA PRO A 355 23.41 19.92 0.70
C PRO A 355 23.79 18.92 1.81
N ALA A 356 23.45 19.16 3.08
CA ALA A 356 23.68 18.19 4.12
C ALA A 356 22.74 16.96 3.97
N PRO A 357 23.20 15.74 4.35
CA PRO A 357 22.51 14.47 4.07
C PRO A 357 21.47 14.05 5.12
N GLY A 358 21.15 14.89 6.11
CA GLY A 358 20.42 14.48 7.31
C GLY A 358 19.03 13.87 7.02
N MET A 359 18.22 14.45 6.10
CA MET A 359 16.94 13.88 5.70
C MET A 359 17.10 12.48 5.09
N LEU A 360 18.06 12.32 4.18
CA LEU A 360 18.34 11.03 3.53
C LEU A 360 18.78 9.97 4.55
N LYS A 361 19.74 10.34 5.43
CA LYS A 361 20.25 9.42 6.47
C LYS A 361 19.16 8.99 7.45
N LYS A 362 18.24 9.89 7.79
CA LYS A 362 17.08 9.58 8.64
C LYS A 362 16.20 8.51 7.97
N LEU A 363 15.81 8.72 6.72
CA LEU A 363 14.98 7.76 5.96
C LEU A 363 15.68 6.40 5.78
N LEU A 364 17.01 6.40 5.51
CA LEU A 364 17.79 5.17 5.42
C LEU A 364 17.88 4.40 6.74
N ALA A 365 17.80 5.09 7.89
CA ALA A 365 17.83 4.45 9.20
C ALA A 365 16.47 3.92 9.65
N GLU A 366 15.38 4.60 9.26
CA GLU A 366 14.02 4.29 9.70
C GLU A 366 13.30 3.28 8.79
N TRP A 367 13.72 3.18 7.52
CA TRP A 367 13.11 2.31 6.52
C TRP A 367 14.08 1.22 6.06
N PRO A 368 13.59 0.02 5.73
CA PRO A 368 14.44 -1.08 5.25
C PRO A 368 14.89 -0.84 3.79
N VAL A 369 15.64 0.23 3.56
CA VAL A 369 16.08 0.65 2.23
C VAL A 369 17.30 -0.13 1.77
N ASP A 370 17.30 -0.54 0.51
CA ASP A 370 18.50 -0.98 -0.20
C ASP A 370 19.18 0.22 -0.84
N ALA A 371 20.09 0.85 -0.10
CA ALA A 371 20.78 2.05 -0.55
C ALA A 371 21.57 1.84 -1.86
N SER A 372 22.07 0.62 -2.11
CA SER A 372 22.87 0.31 -3.31
C SER A 372 22.09 0.41 -4.62
N ARG A 373 20.76 0.22 -4.56
CA ARG A 373 19.83 0.32 -5.70
C ARG A 373 18.98 1.58 -5.65
N SER A 374 19.25 2.46 -4.68
CA SER A 374 18.47 3.69 -4.47
C SER A 374 19.12 4.87 -5.19
N PHE A 375 18.30 5.89 -5.45
CA PHE A 375 18.75 7.12 -6.09
C PHE A 375 17.98 8.33 -5.61
N LEU A 376 18.55 9.53 -5.84
CA LEU A 376 17.88 10.79 -5.66
C LEU A 376 17.72 11.52 -6.99
N VAL A 377 16.57 12.15 -7.22
CA VAL A 377 16.33 13.10 -8.31
C VAL A 377 16.09 14.48 -7.69
N GLY A 378 16.90 15.45 -8.10
CA GLY A 378 16.79 16.84 -7.69
C GLY A 378 17.05 17.79 -8.87
N ASP A 379 16.69 19.06 -8.73
CA ASP A 379 16.87 20.10 -9.74
C ASP A 379 18.11 20.97 -9.51
N ARG A 380 18.82 20.77 -8.36
CA ARG A 380 19.96 21.59 -7.94
C ARG A 380 21.19 20.76 -7.60
N SER A 381 22.37 21.39 -7.67
CA SER A 381 23.63 20.75 -7.23
C SER A 381 23.60 20.33 -5.76
N THR A 382 22.91 21.09 -4.91
CA THR A 382 22.74 20.75 -3.48
C THR A 382 22.05 19.42 -3.22
N ASP A 383 21.21 18.96 -4.14
CA ASP A 383 20.58 17.65 -4.08
C ASP A 383 21.59 16.54 -4.35
N LEU A 384 22.42 16.73 -5.38
CA LEU A 384 23.46 15.77 -5.74
C LEU A 384 24.52 15.67 -4.64
N GLU A 385 24.90 16.79 -4.03
CA GLU A 385 25.83 16.84 -2.91
C GLU A 385 25.26 16.10 -1.69
N ALA A 386 23.97 16.29 -1.36
CA ALA A 386 23.29 15.58 -0.28
C ALA A 386 23.24 14.07 -0.55
N ALA A 387 22.91 13.67 -1.79
CA ALA A 387 22.88 12.27 -2.21
C ALA A 387 24.27 11.62 -2.06
N ALA A 388 25.32 12.26 -2.58
CA ALA A 388 26.69 11.77 -2.47
C ALA A 388 27.14 11.63 -1.00
N ALA A 389 26.83 12.60 -0.15
CA ALA A 389 27.12 12.57 1.28
C ALA A 389 26.33 11.51 2.07
N ALA A 390 25.20 11.05 1.51
CA ALA A 390 24.40 9.93 2.04
C ALA A 390 24.81 8.57 1.45
N GLY A 391 25.74 8.52 0.47
CA GLY A 391 26.15 7.29 -0.21
C GLY A 391 25.13 6.79 -1.24
N ILE A 392 24.29 7.69 -1.79
CA ILE A 392 23.25 7.41 -2.78
C ILE A 392 23.60 8.07 -4.10
N ARG A 393 23.21 7.46 -5.22
CA ARG A 393 23.37 8.06 -6.54
C ARG A 393 22.41 9.24 -6.73
N GLY A 394 22.92 10.42 -7.06
CA GLY A 394 22.14 11.60 -7.39
C GLY A 394 21.99 11.80 -8.90
N HIS A 395 20.82 12.25 -9.35
CA HIS A 395 20.53 12.58 -10.73
C HIS A 395 19.94 13.99 -10.82
N LEU A 396 20.52 14.83 -11.67
CA LEU A 396 20.03 16.19 -11.89
C LEU A 396 18.94 16.17 -12.96
N PHE A 397 17.74 16.58 -12.56
CA PHE A 397 16.63 16.82 -13.50
C PHE A 397 16.70 18.28 -13.97
N PRO A 398 16.88 18.53 -15.27
CA PRO A 398 17.18 19.89 -15.75
C PRO A 398 15.97 20.84 -15.74
N GLY A 399 14.80 20.37 -15.35
CA GLY A 399 13.54 21.10 -15.44
C GLY A 399 13.02 21.23 -16.89
N GLY A 400 11.74 21.59 -17.03
CA GLY A 400 11.11 21.82 -18.34
C GLY A 400 10.94 20.58 -19.23
N GLY A 401 11.31 19.40 -18.73
CA GLY A 401 11.14 18.11 -19.39
C GLY A 401 10.09 17.24 -18.71
N ASN A 402 9.79 16.11 -19.33
CA ASN A 402 8.91 15.09 -18.76
C ASN A 402 9.67 14.23 -17.74
N LEU A 403 9.24 14.25 -16.47
CA LEU A 403 9.90 13.52 -15.39
C LEU A 403 9.82 12.00 -15.59
N PHE A 404 8.72 11.51 -16.16
CA PHE A 404 8.53 10.09 -16.42
C PHE A 404 9.57 9.56 -17.43
N ASP A 405 9.77 10.29 -18.54
CA ASP A 405 10.79 9.94 -19.54
C ASP A 405 12.21 9.99 -18.98
N PHE A 406 12.44 10.84 -17.99
CA PHE A 406 13.73 10.93 -17.31
C PHE A 406 13.95 9.74 -16.39
N VAL A 407 12.99 9.43 -15.51
CA VAL A 407 13.13 8.40 -14.46
C VAL A 407 13.07 6.98 -15.03
N THR A 408 12.28 6.73 -16.06
CA THR A 408 12.20 5.39 -16.69
C THR A 408 13.51 4.91 -17.31
N LYS A 409 14.44 5.84 -17.59
CA LYS A 409 15.82 5.50 -18.03
C LYS A 409 16.71 5.06 -16.87
N LEU A 410 16.34 5.37 -15.62
CA LEU A 410 17.10 5.05 -14.41
C LEU A 410 16.66 3.75 -13.76
N VAL A 411 15.42 3.35 -13.98
CA VAL A 411 14.76 2.23 -13.30
C VAL A 411 14.41 1.15 -14.32
N PRO A 412 14.68 -0.14 -14.02
CA PRO A 412 14.18 -1.24 -14.84
C PRO A 412 12.65 -1.19 -14.95
N GLN A 413 12.11 -1.76 -16.05
CA GLN A 413 10.65 -1.80 -16.20
C GLN A 413 9.96 -2.42 -14.97
N PRO A 414 8.86 -1.82 -14.47
CA PRO A 414 8.10 -2.38 -13.39
C PRO A 414 7.53 -3.75 -13.76
N ARG A 415 7.18 -4.50 -12.74
CA ARG A 415 6.42 -5.74 -12.90
C ARG A 415 5.09 -5.41 -13.56
N ARG A 416 4.64 -6.26 -14.49
CA ARG A 416 3.38 -6.00 -15.20
C ARG A 416 2.20 -6.07 -14.24
N ILE A 417 1.43 -5.00 -14.21
CA ILE A 417 0.03 -5.01 -13.74
C ILE A 417 -0.77 -4.96 -15.04
N ALA A 418 -1.54 -5.99 -15.34
CA ALA A 418 -2.44 -5.95 -16.48
C ALA A 418 -3.60 -5.01 -16.10
N ASP A 419 -3.82 -3.99 -16.92
CA ASP A 419 -4.97 -3.12 -16.76
C ASP A 419 -6.24 -3.96 -16.73
N CYS A 420 -7.20 -3.55 -15.91
CA CYS A 420 -8.51 -4.20 -15.78
C CYS A 420 -9.42 -3.78 -16.96
N ASP A 421 -8.88 -3.82 -18.23
CA ASP A 421 -9.64 -3.51 -19.45
C ASP A 421 -10.74 -4.57 -19.75
#